data_3ed15c9a5e968286e42e3141163fc7ed
#
_entry.id   3ed15c9a5e968286e42e3141163fc7ed
#
_cell.length_a   1.000
_cell.length_b   1.000
_cell.length_c   1.000
_cell.angle_alpha   90.00
_cell.angle_beta   90.00
_cell.angle_gamma   90.00
#
_symmetry.space_group_name_H-M   'P 1'
#
loop_
_entity.id
_entity.type
_entity.pdbx_description
1 polymer ?
#
loop_
_entity_poly.entity_id
_entity_poly.type
_entity_poly.pdbx_seq_one_letter_code
_entity_poly.pdbx_strand_id
1 'polypeptide(L)'
;MNENKFQAMLIKELKRRFDGCMVMKLDSSYIQGIPDLLILYNNRWATLECKKSEMSAVRPNQKYYVDKMNHMSFSRFICPENMEVVLHDLQRSFEA
;
A
#
# COMPACT_ATOMS: atom_id res chain seq x y z
N MET A 1 -3.64 5.50 -16.86
CA MET A 1 -4.49 4.68 -15.96
C MET A 1 -4.90 5.55 -14.78
N ASN A 2 -6.16 5.49 -14.37
CA ASN A 2 -6.60 6.25 -13.20
C ASN A 2 -6.25 5.49 -11.90
N GLU A 3 -6.42 6.16 -10.78
CA GLU A 3 -6.05 5.60 -9.46
C GLU A 3 -6.85 4.34 -9.12
N ASN A 4 -8.15 4.32 -9.42
CA ASN A 4 -8.99 3.16 -9.13
C ASN A 4 -8.61 1.94 -9.95
N LYS A 5 -8.27 2.13 -11.22
CA LYS A 5 -7.78 1.04 -12.07
C LYS A 5 -6.43 0.53 -11.61
N PHE A 6 -5.55 1.43 -11.20
CA PHE A 6 -4.26 1.04 -10.64
C PHE A 6 -4.45 0.23 -9.36
N GLN A 7 -5.32 0.68 -8.45
CA GLN A 7 -5.59 -0.04 -7.20
C GLN A 7 -6.12 -1.44 -7.48
N ALA A 8 -7.07 -1.58 -8.42
CA ALA A 8 -7.63 -2.88 -8.76
C ALA A 8 -6.56 -3.83 -9.32
N MET A 9 -5.69 -3.34 -10.19
CA MET A 9 -4.58 -4.11 -10.75
C MET A 9 -3.60 -4.50 -9.65
N LEU A 10 -3.28 -3.58 -8.75
CA LEU A 10 -2.36 -3.81 -7.63
C LEU A 10 -2.88 -4.91 -6.70
N ILE A 11 -4.17 -4.90 -6.38
CA ILE A 11 -4.77 -5.94 -5.52
C ILE A 11 -4.57 -7.32 -6.15
N LYS A 12 -4.81 -7.46 -7.44
CA LYS A 12 -4.58 -8.73 -8.14
C LYS A 12 -3.12 -9.15 -8.09
N GLU A 13 -2.21 -8.20 -8.29
CA GLU A 13 -0.78 -8.47 -8.26
C GLU A 13 -0.29 -8.88 -6.86
N LEU A 14 -0.81 -8.24 -5.81
CA LEU A 14 -0.49 -8.62 -4.44
C LEU A 14 -0.91 -10.06 -4.15
N LYS A 15 -2.13 -10.42 -4.54
CA LYS A 15 -2.63 -11.78 -4.34
C LYS A 15 -1.85 -12.83 -5.11
N ARG A 16 -1.32 -12.46 -6.29
CA ARG A 16 -0.49 -13.34 -7.09
C ARG A 16 0.89 -13.56 -6.45
N ARG A 17 1.50 -12.50 -5.94
CA ARG A 17 2.86 -12.54 -5.38
C ARG A 17 2.91 -13.12 -3.97
N PHE A 18 1.89 -12.86 -3.16
CA PHE A 18 1.86 -13.26 -1.75
C PHE A 18 0.70 -14.23 -1.54
N ASP A 19 0.97 -15.50 -1.84
CA ASP A 19 -0.04 -16.54 -1.78
C ASP A 19 -0.62 -16.66 -0.37
N GLY A 20 -1.95 -16.58 -0.28
CA GLY A 20 -2.65 -16.64 1.01
C GLY A 20 -2.78 -15.30 1.72
N CYS A 21 -2.27 -14.20 1.14
CA CYS A 21 -2.45 -12.89 1.78
C CYS A 21 -3.92 -12.45 1.74
N MET A 22 -4.27 -11.61 2.71
CA MET A 22 -5.55 -10.91 2.69
C MET A 22 -5.30 -9.45 2.36
N VAL A 23 -6.06 -8.90 1.41
CA VAL A 23 -5.98 -7.48 1.05
C VAL A 23 -7.32 -6.84 1.37
N MET A 24 -7.29 -5.80 2.20
CA MET A 24 -8.49 -5.10 2.62
C MET A 24 -8.37 -3.62 2.27
N LYS A 25 -9.50 -3.02 1.87
CA LYS A 25 -9.58 -1.58 1.66
C LYS A 25 -9.93 -0.91 2.96
N LEU A 26 -9.14 0.10 3.35
CA LEU A 26 -9.39 0.88 4.55
C LEU A 26 -10.29 2.06 4.24
N ASP A 27 -11.06 2.49 5.24
CA ASP A 27 -12.06 3.53 5.08
C ASP A 27 -11.53 4.89 5.55
N SER A 28 -11.22 5.76 4.57
CA SER A 28 -10.73 7.12 4.85
C SER A 28 -11.81 8.03 5.42
N SER A 29 -13.09 7.64 5.37
CA SER A 29 -14.15 8.39 6.03
C SER A 29 -14.15 8.16 7.54
N TYR A 30 -13.58 7.04 7.98
CA TYR A 30 -13.40 6.75 9.41
C TYR A 30 -12.13 7.43 9.96
N ILE A 31 -11.00 7.26 9.27
CA ILE A 31 -9.73 7.93 9.62
C ILE A 31 -9.22 8.63 8.37
N GLN A 32 -9.35 9.95 8.35
CA GLN A 32 -8.93 10.75 7.21
C GLN A 32 -7.41 10.66 7.02
N GLY A 33 -6.99 10.29 5.81
CA GLY A 33 -5.57 10.14 5.48
C GLY A 33 -5.01 8.75 5.67
N ILE A 34 -5.80 7.79 6.21
CA ILE A 34 -5.34 6.41 6.34
C ILE A 34 -5.01 5.83 4.95
N PRO A 35 -3.97 4.98 4.81
CA PRO A 35 -3.67 4.35 3.52
C PRO A 35 -4.83 3.52 2.97
N ASP A 36 -4.87 3.37 1.65
CA ASP A 36 -5.97 2.70 0.96
C ASP A 36 -6.09 1.22 1.27
N LEU A 37 -4.96 0.52 1.35
CA LEU A 37 -4.93 -0.93 1.45
C LEU A 37 -4.19 -1.40 2.69
N LEU A 38 -4.74 -2.43 3.33
CA LEU A 38 -4.07 -3.20 4.37
C LEU A 38 -3.82 -4.61 3.84
N ILE A 39 -2.59 -5.08 3.94
CA ILE A 39 -2.20 -6.41 3.50
C ILE A 39 -1.78 -7.22 4.73
N LEU A 40 -2.43 -8.36 4.93
CA LEU A 40 -2.08 -9.31 5.99
C LEU A 40 -1.44 -10.53 5.34
N TYR A 41 -0.25 -10.89 5.78
CA TYR A 41 0.47 -12.04 5.25
C TYR A 41 1.18 -12.78 6.38
N ASN A 42 0.74 -13.99 6.66
CA ASN A 42 1.21 -14.75 7.83
C ASN A 42 0.98 -13.92 9.10
N ASN A 43 2.02 -13.68 9.89
CA ASN A 43 1.94 -12.87 11.11
C ASN A 43 2.40 -11.42 10.88
N ARG A 44 2.44 -10.96 9.64
CA ARG A 44 2.94 -9.63 9.26
C ARG A 44 1.87 -8.82 8.58
N TRP A 45 2.05 -7.51 8.54
CA TRP A 45 1.12 -6.61 7.88
C TRP A 45 1.86 -5.45 7.21
N ALA A 46 1.17 -4.85 6.25
CA ALA A 46 1.65 -3.67 5.56
C ALA A 46 0.46 -2.83 5.10
N THR A 47 0.69 -1.54 4.88
CA THR A 47 -0.29 -0.67 4.24
C THR A 47 0.32 0.01 3.03
N LEU A 48 -0.54 0.28 2.03
CA LEU A 48 -0.13 0.95 0.80
C LEU A 48 -1.13 2.06 0.47
N GLU A 49 -0.61 3.25 0.20
CA GLU A 49 -1.41 4.38 -0.27
C GLU A 49 -1.23 4.50 -1.78
N CYS A 50 -2.30 4.27 -2.53
CA CYS A 50 -2.25 4.27 -3.99
C CYS A 50 -2.31 5.67 -4.55
N LYS A 51 -1.44 5.95 -5.51
CA LYS A 51 -1.42 7.19 -6.30
C LYS A 51 -1.40 6.83 -7.78
N LYS A 52 -1.99 7.70 -8.62
CA LYS A 52 -2.01 7.43 -10.07
C LYS A 52 -0.65 7.66 -10.72
N SER A 53 0.21 8.47 -10.09
CA SER A 53 1.56 8.74 -10.58
C SER A 53 2.45 9.27 -9.47
N GLU A 54 3.77 9.28 -9.70
CA GLU A 54 4.72 9.87 -8.75
C GLU A 54 4.55 11.39 -8.61
N MET A 55 3.86 12.03 -9.55
CA MET A 55 3.60 13.47 -9.53
C MET A 55 2.31 13.82 -8.78
N SER A 56 1.57 12.82 -8.30
CA SER A 56 0.33 13.06 -7.58
C SER A 56 0.58 13.79 -6.27
N ALA A 57 -0.33 14.70 -5.91
CA ALA A 57 -0.23 15.44 -4.65
C ALA A 57 -0.35 14.50 -3.45
N VAL A 58 0.43 14.78 -2.42
CA VAL A 58 0.40 14.05 -1.15
C VAL A 58 -0.12 15.01 -0.09
N ARG A 59 -1.22 14.64 0.57
CA ARG A 59 -1.79 15.45 1.65
C ARG A 59 -1.02 15.22 2.95
N PRO A 60 -0.92 16.22 3.84
CA PRO A 60 -0.17 16.08 5.10
C PRO A 60 -0.61 14.91 5.96
N ASN A 61 -1.93 14.64 6.05
CA ASN A 61 -2.43 13.53 6.85
C ASN A 61 -2.10 12.17 6.21
N GLN A 62 -2.03 12.09 4.89
CA GLN A 62 -1.58 10.86 4.20
C GLN A 62 -0.11 10.58 4.53
N LYS A 63 0.73 11.59 4.44
CA LYS A 63 2.15 11.46 4.80
C LYS A 63 2.31 11.04 6.26
N TYR A 64 1.52 11.63 7.15
CA TYR A 64 1.56 11.30 8.57
C TYR A 64 1.32 9.80 8.80
N TYR A 65 0.26 9.25 8.23
CA TYR A 65 -0.07 7.84 8.46
C TYR A 65 0.88 6.88 7.75
N VAL A 66 1.32 7.20 6.55
CA VAL A 66 2.33 6.37 5.87
C VAL A 66 3.61 6.32 6.70
N ASP A 67 4.10 7.46 7.17
CA ASP A 67 5.32 7.52 7.97
C ASP A 67 5.15 6.75 9.29
N LYS A 68 4.03 6.96 9.99
CA LYS A 68 3.75 6.30 11.27
C LYS A 68 3.67 4.79 11.11
N MET A 69 2.90 4.33 10.12
CA MET A 69 2.70 2.89 9.90
C MET A 69 3.97 2.22 9.37
N ASN A 70 4.82 2.96 8.65
CA ASN A 70 6.09 2.43 8.23
C ASN A 70 7.05 2.19 9.41
N HIS A 71 6.94 2.99 10.45
CA HIS A 71 7.70 2.74 11.68
C HIS A 71 7.17 1.52 12.45
N MET A 72 5.86 1.27 12.36
CA MET A 72 5.24 0.13 13.04
C MET A 72 5.48 -1.19 12.31
N SER A 73 5.45 -1.17 10.99
CA SER A 73 5.64 -2.33 10.13
C SER A 73 6.18 -1.88 8.78
N PHE A 74 5.32 -1.81 7.76
CA PHE A 74 5.69 -1.38 6.42
C PHE A 74 4.56 -0.54 5.84
N SER A 75 4.88 0.65 5.33
CA SER A 75 3.90 1.48 4.65
C SER A 75 4.60 2.33 3.59
N ARG A 76 3.97 2.45 2.42
CA ARG A 76 4.52 3.21 1.29
C ARG A 76 3.41 3.86 0.48
N PHE A 77 3.76 4.99 -0.16
CA PHE A 77 3.03 5.45 -1.33
C PHE A 77 3.42 4.57 -2.51
N ILE A 78 2.44 4.13 -3.28
CA ILE A 78 2.68 3.25 -4.43
C ILE A 78 1.94 3.78 -5.66
N CYS A 79 2.62 3.79 -6.79
CA CYS A 79 2.10 4.24 -8.06
C CYS A 79 2.70 3.37 -9.17
N PRO A 80 2.23 3.51 -10.43
CA PRO A 80 2.79 2.69 -11.52
C PRO A 80 4.31 2.78 -11.65
N GLU A 81 4.87 3.97 -11.45
CA GLU A 81 6.30 4.20 -11.65
C GLU A 81 7.18 3.51 -10.61
N ASN A 82 6.71 3.39 -9.35
CA ASN A 82 7.52 2.78 -8.28
C ASN A 82 7.03 1.40 -7.85
N MET A 83 6.01 0.85 -8.51
CA MET A 83 5.34 -0.38 -8.08
C MET A 83 6.32 -1.54 -7.87
N GLU A 84 7.20 -1.77 -8.83
CA GLU A 84 8.14 -2.91 -8.73
C GLU A 84 9.12 -2.75 -7.58
N VAL A 85 9.62 -1.54 -7.35
CA VAL A 85 10.53 -1.26 -6.23
C VAL A 85 9.80 -1.48 -4.90
N VAL A 86 8.58 -0.94 -4.78
CA VAL A 86 7.80 -1.06 -3.54
C VAL A 86 7.45 -2.51 -3.26
N LEU A 87 7.01 -3.26 -4.26
CA LEU A 87 6.65 -4.67 -4.07
C LEU A 87 7.87 -5.53 -3.73
N HIS A 88 9.04 -5.21 -4.29
CA HIS A 88 10.28 -5.87 -3.92
C HIS A 88 10.61 -5.60 -2.44
N ASP A 89 10.51 -4.35 -2.00
CA ASP A 89 10.76 -3.98 -0.61
C ASP A 89 9.75 -4.65 0.34
N LEU A 90 8.48 -4.73 -0.09
CA LEU A 90 7.43 -5.40 0.68
C LEU A 90 7.73 -6.88 0.84
N GLN A 91 8.17 -7.54 -0.23
CA GLN A 91 8.56 -8.96 -0.17
C GLN A 91 9.67 -9.16 0.84
N ARG A 92 10.69 -8.32 0.84
CA ARG A 92 11.78 -8.40 1.80
C ARG A 92 11.28 -8.21 3.23
N SER A 93 10.36 -7.27 3.44
CA SER A 93 9.76 -7.03 4.76
C SER A 93 8.98 -8.25 5.24
N PHE A 94 8.21 -8.88 4.37
CA PHE A 94 7.41 -10.05 4.70
C PHE A 94 8.24 -11.31 4.95
N GLU A 95 9.43 -11.38 4.40
CA GLU A 95 10.35 -12.51 4.56
C GLU A 95 11.33 -12.34 5.75
N ALA A 96 11.43 -11.14 6.27
CA ALA A 96 12.39 -10.82 7.32
C ALA A 96 12.07 -11.50 8.66
#